data_791345c7f9217175385b490ac2430067
#
_entry.id   791345c7f9217175385b490ac2430067
#
_cell.length_a   1.000
_cell.length_b   1.000
_cell.length_c   1.000
_cell.angle_alpha   90.00
_cell.angle_beta   90.00
_cell.angle_gamma   90.00
#
_symmetry.space_group_name_H-M   'P 1'
#
loop_
_entity.id
_entity.type
_entity.pdbx_description
1 polymer ?
#
loop_
_entity_poly.entity_id
_entity_poly.type
_entity_poly.pdbx_seq_one_letter_code
_entity_poly.pdbx_strand_id
1 'polypeptide(L)'
;MGALRLAIDVMGGDQGPRVIIEGSARAVIERPDLELALFGPRQRVVAELSRLPQPLAAAASRLVVCDAPDTVSQDASAAWALRSGDKTSMVHMLRYVAQGYAAAGVSAGNTGALVALARRELGMLPDFSRPAISTAIPARGGRRCYLLDLGANVDSPASRLVDFAMMGAAMAQCMDGINCPRVALLNVGAEATKGSATVREADRLLRERATTLSFVYQGYAEGGDIFQGDIDVMVCDGFVGNVVLKASEGLTRMLVERVQMAFESRLCGRLASLLAKPVLKRLKQELDPVRYNGASLLGLNRIVVKSHGGA
;
A
#
# COMPACT_ATOMS: atom_id res chain seq x y z
N MET A 1 16.85 0.33 22.50
CA MET A 1 15.54 0.60 21.85
C MET A 1 14.69 -0.63 22.09
N GLY A 2 13.42 -0.48 22.52
CA GLY A 2 12.50 -1.61 22.65
C GLY A 2 12.21 -2.24 21.29
N ALA A 3 11.83 -3.52 21.26
CA ALA A 3 11.44 -4.20 20.02
C ALA A 3 10.25 -3.47 19.38
N LEU A 4 10.31 -3.28 18.04
CA LEU A 4 9.22 -2.73 17.26
C LEU A 4 8.17 -3.82 17.03
N ARG A 5 6.99 -3.67 17.62
CA ARG A 5 5.91 -4.64 17.45
C ARG A 5 4.94 -4.21 16.35
N LEU A 6 4.64 -5.14 15.41
CA LEU A 6 3.61 -4.99 14.39
C LEU A 6 2.52 -6.05 14.58
N ALA A 7 1.29 -5.69 14.21
CA ALA A 7 0.13 -6.59 14.25
C ALA A 7 -0.22 -7.06 12.82
N ILE A 8 -0.31 -8.36 12.61
CA ILE A 8 -0.49 -8.97 11.30
C ILE A 8 -1.80 -9.74 11.24
N ASP A 9 -2.69 -9.38 10.33
CA ASP A 9 -3.86 -10.17 9.98
C ASP A 9 -3.42 -11.33 9.08
N VAL A 10 -3.24 -12.53 9.65
CA VAL A 10 -2.75 -13.69 8.89
C VAL A 10 -3.81 -14.35 8.04
N MET A 11 -5.06 -13.98 8.18
CA MET A 11 -6.18 -14.54 7.43
C MET A 11 -6.53 -13.74 6.17
N GLY A 12 -5.94 -12.57 6.01
CA GLY A 12 -6.05 -11.78 4.78
C GLY A 12 -5.24 -12.40 3.63
N GLY A 13 -5.62 -12.05 2.39
CA GLY A 13 -4.89 -12.48 1.19
C GLY A 13 -5.42 -13.76 0.53
N ASP A 14 -5.08 -13.89 -0.75
CA ASP A 14 -5.65 -14.91 -1.64
C ASP A 14 -4.97 -16.28 -1.46
N GLN A 15 -3.73 -16.29 -0.97
CA GLN A 15 -2.91 -17.51 -0.80
C GLN A 15 -3.03 -18.14 0.61
N GLY A 16 -3.82 -17.51 1.48
CA GLY A 16 -4.08 -18.00 2.83
C GLY A 16 -2.95 -17.74 3.83
N PRO A 17 -3.09 -18.24 5.07
CA PRO A 17 -2.22 -17.88 6.20
C PRO A 17 -0.77 -18.34 6.07
N ARG A 18 -0.51 -19.41 5.34
CA ARG A 18 0.84 -19.98 5.18
C ARG A 18 1.84 -18.96 4.64
N VAL A 19 1.48 -18.27 3.55
CA VAL A 19 2.37 -17.30 2.88
C VAL A 19 2.66 -16.11 3.81
N ILE A 20 1.62 -15.63 4.52
CA ILE A 20 1.76 -14.51 5.44
C ILE A 20 2.65 -14.90 6.63
N ILE A 21 2.50 -16.12 7.16
CA ILE A 21 3.33 -16.63 8.27
C ILE A 21 4.78 -16.84 7.83
N GLU A 22 5.02 -17.41 6.63
CA GLU A 22 6.37 -17.53 6.07
C GLU A 22 7.01 -16.14 5.84
N GLY A 23 6.28 -15.19 5.29
CA GLY A 23 6.71 -13.79 5.12
C GLY A 23 7.01 -13.12 6.46
N SER A 24 6.18 -13.34 7.46
CA SER A 24 6.38 -12.83 8.83
C SER A 24 7.65 -13.40 9.46
N ALA A 25 7.90 -14.70 9.29
CA ALA A 25 9.11 -15.36 9.78
C ALA A 25 10.38 -14.81 9.11
N ARG A 26 10.34 -14.57 7.79
CA ARG A 26 11.45 -13.93 7.07
C ARG A 26 11.70 -12.51 7.58
N ALA A 27 10.65 -11.71 7.74
CA ALA A 27 10.77 -10.33 8.20
C ALA A 27 11.47 -10.21 9.57
N VAL A 28 11.11 -11.07 10.54
CA VAL A 28 11.78 -11.05 11.86
C VAL A 28 13.21 -11.62 11.82
N ILE A 29 13.56 -12.45 10.84
CA ILE A 29 14.96 -12.88 10.64
C ILE A 29 15.79 -11.72 10.08
N GLU A 30 15.29 -11.05 9.04
CA GLU A 30 15.95 -9.91 8.40
C GLU A 30 16.04 -8.68 9.31
N ARG A 31 15.07 -8.51 10.20
CA ARG A 31 14.96 -7.38 11.13
C ARG A 31 14.88 -7.90 12.57
N PRO A 32 16.03 -8.05 13.25
CA PRO A 32 16.09 -8.58 14.62
C PRO A 32 15.36 -7.73 15.67
N ASP A 33 15.11 -6.48 15.37
CA ASP A 33 14.35 -5.52 16.17
C ASP A 33 12.82 -5.68 16.08
N LEU A 34 12.31 -6.57 15.19
CA LEU A 34 10.87 -6.79 15.01
C LEU A 34 10.33 -7.90 15.90
N GLU A 35 9.14 -7.67 16.43
CA GLU A 35 8.21 -8.67 16.99
C GLU A 35 6.89 -8.59 16.26
N LEU A 36 6.28 -9.73 15.93
CA LEU A 36 5.02 -9.76 15.21
C LEU A 36 3.92 -10.46 16.02
N ALA A 37 2.78 -9.78 16.17
CA ALA A 37 1.55 -10.35 16.73
C ALA A 37 0.67 -10.84 15.56
N LEU A 38 0.44 -12.15 15.47
CA LEU A 38 -0.24 -12.84 14.39
C LEU A 38 -1.71 -13.10 14.77
N PHE A 39 -2.65 -12.48 14.07
CA PHE A 39 -4.09 -12.57 14.35
C PHE A 39 -4.79 -13.54 13.41
N GLY A 40 -5.43 -14.57 13.97
CA GLY A 40 -6.19 -15.59 13.24
C GLY A 40 -6.63 -16.72 14.16
N PRO A 41 -7.43 -17.69 13.64
CA PRO A 41 -7.84 -18.87 14.42
C PRO A 41 -6.59 -19.61 14.95
N ARG A 42 -6.45 -19.66 16.27
CA ARG A 42 -5.23 -20.14 16.95
C ARG A 42 -4.74 -21.48 16.44
N GLN A 43 -5.66 -22.45 16.30
CA GLN A 43 -5.30 -23.80 15.83
C GLN A 43 -4.67 -23.76 14.44
N ARG A 44 -5.22 -22.94 13.53
CA ARG A 44 -4.75 -22.80 12.16
C ARG A 44 -3.36 -22.10 12.11
N VAL A 45 -3.21 -21.03 12.88
CA VAL A 45 -1.93 -20.30 12.94
C VAL A 45 -0.82 -21.17 13.52
N VAL A 46 -1.07 -21.89 14.62
CA VAL A 46 -0.10 -22.81 15.24
C VAL A 46 0.26 -23.96 14.30
N ALA A 47 -0.71 -24.52 13.58
CA ALA A 47 -0.45 -25.58 12.60
C ALA A 47 0.46 -25.12 11.46
N GLU A 48 0.29 -23.88 10.95
CA GLU A 48 1.18 -23.36 9.92
C GLU A 48 2.57 -22.98 10.47
N LEU A 49 2.65 -22.44 11.69
CA LEU A 49 3.95 -22.20 12.36
C LEU A 49 4.76 -23.47 12.53
N SER A 50 4.12 -24.61 12.89
CA SER A 50 4.79 -25.91 13.04
C SER A 50 5.32 -26.50 11.71
N ARG A 51 4.81 -26.01 10.57
CA ARG A 51 5.22 -26.43 9.22
C ARG A 51 6.33 -25.55 8.62
N LEU A 52 6.77 -24.52 9.34
CA LEU A 52 7.82 -23.64 8.82
C LEU A 52 9.10 -24.43 8.57
N PRO A 53 9.71 -24.31 7.37
CA PRO A 53 10.98 -24.94 7.07
C PRO A 53 12.12 -24.29 7.85
N GLN A 54 13.22 -25.03 8.09
CA GLN A 54 14.45 -24.42 8.56
C GLN A 54 15.04 -23.54 7.42
N PRO A 55 15.55 -22.32 7.66
CA PRO A 55 15.78 -21.70 8.98
C PRO A 55 14.59 -20.87 9.56
N LEU A 56 13.43 -20.81 8.87
CA LEU A 56 12.32 -19.96 9.29
C LEU A 56 11.73 -20.34 10.66
N ALA A 57 11.80 -21.62 11.02
CA ALA A 57 11.34 -22.10 12.32
C ALA A 57 12.05 -21.43 13.50
N ALA A 58 13.29 -20.95 13.32
CA ALA A 58 14.03 -20.23 14.34
C ALA A 58 13.39 -18.86 14.72
N ALA A 59 12.55 -18.33 13.84
CA ALA A 59 11.83 -17.07 14.07
C ALA A 59 10.63 -17.21 15.03
N ALA A 60 10.16 -18.43 15.32
CA ALA A 60 8.90 -18.70 16.03
C ALA A 60 8.80 -18.02 17.40
N SER A 61 9.92 -17.83 18.11
CA SER A 61 9.93 -17.17 19.42
C SER A 61 9.56 -15.67 19.39
N ARG A 62 9.63 -15.05 18.21
CA ARG A 62 9.28 -13.63 17.97
C ARG A 62 7.93 -13.45 17.27
N LEU A 63 7.20 -14.55 17.04
CA LEU A 63 5.88 -14.60 16.43
C LEU A 63 4.85 -14.95 17.50
N VAL A 64 4.13 -13.94 18.00
CA VAL A 64 3.14 -14.11 19.06
C VAL A 64 1.77 -14.41 18.46
N VAL A 65 1.18 -15.55 18.80
CA VAL A 65 -0.15 -15.93 18.29
C VAL A 65 -1.24 -15.30 19.13
N CYS A 66 -2.05 -14.47 18.50
CA CYS A 66 -3.23 -13.81 19.05
C CYS A 66 -4.49 -14.46 18.45
N ASP A 67 -5.32 -15.07 19.28
CA ASP A 67 -6.51 -15.77 18.81
C ASP A 67 -7.57 -14.80 18.28
N ALA A 68 -8.09 -15.11 17.10
CA ALA A 68 -9.22 -14.43 16.47
C ALA A 68 -10.00 -15.45 15.63
N PRO A 69 -11.20 -15.88 16.10
CA PRO A 69 -11.86 -17.08 15.57
C PRO A 69 -12.39 -16.90 14.15
N ASP A 70 -12.75 -15.66 13.76
CA ASP A 70 -13.42 -15.38 12.51
C ASP A 70 -12.50 -14.64 11.51
N THR A 71 -12.90 -14.66 10.25
CA THR A 71 -12.17 -13.99 9.16
C THR A 71 -13.11 -13.17 8.29
N VAL A 72 -12.58 -12.11 7.67
CA VAL A 72 -13.31 -11.35 6.64
C VAL A 72 -13.08 -12.03 5.30
N SER A 73 -14.16 -12.46 4.63
CA SER A 73 -14.07 -12.99 3.26
C SER A 73 -13.63 -11.89 2.29
N GLN A 74 -12.90 -12.26 1.23
CA GLN A 74 -12.52 -11.33 0.16
C GLN A 74 -13.74 -10.73 -0.56
N ASP A 75 -14.87 -11.43 -0.58
CA ASP A 75 -16.13 -10.98 -1.20
C ASP A 75 -17.06 -10.25 -0.21
N ALA A 76 -16.64 -10.09 1.05
CA ALA A 76 -17.46 -9.42 2.05
C ALA A 76 -17.63 -7.93 1.74
N SER A 77 -18.85 -7.43 1.85
CA SER A 77 -19.10 -5.99 1.77
C SER A 77 -18.58 -5.28 3.02
N ALA A 78 -18.15 -4.02 2.86
CA ALA A 78 -17.77 -3.16 3.98
C ALA A 78 -18.89 -3.04 5.03
N ALA A 79 -20.16 -3.02 4.56
CA ALA A 79 -21.33 -2.98 5.44
C ALA A 79 -21.47 -4.26 6.28
N TRP A 80 -21.20 -5.43 5.72
CA TRP A 80 -21.18 -6.69 6.48
C TRP A 80 -20.06 -6.67 7.52
N ALA A 81 -18.85 -6.26 7.12
CA ALA A 81 -17.71 -6.18 8.02
C ALA A 81 -17.98 -5.28 9.23
N LEU A 82 -18.62 -4.14 9.03
CA LEU A 82 -19.00 -3.22 10.10
C LEU A 82 -20.03 -3.79 11.07
N ARG A 83 -20.98 -4.61 10.59
CA ARG A 83 -22.04 -5.16 11.42
C ARG A 83 -21.67 -6.48 12.11
N SER A 84 -20.89 -7.32 11.43
CA SER A 84 -20.68 -8.72 11.84
C SER A 84 -19.20 -9.08 12.04
N GLY A 85 -18.28 -8.14 11.76
CA GLY A 85 -16.84 -8.41 11.74
C GLY A 85 -16.14 -8.41 13.09
N ASP A 86 -16.82 -8.23 14.20
CA ASP A 86 -16.21 -7.95 15.53
C ASP A 86 -15.25 -9.03 16.06
N LYS A 87 -15.43 -10.28 15.64
CA LYS A 87 -14.60 -11.43 16.05
C LYS A 87 -13.52 -11.77 15.01
N THR A 88 -13.43 -10.99 13.93
CA THR A 88 -12.49 -11.29 12.83
C THR A 88 -11.05 -10.92 13.18
N SER A 89 -10.10 -11.63 12.57
CA SER A 89 -8.67 -11.37 12.68
C SER A 89 -8.32 -9.92 12.36
N MET A 90 -8.96 -9.34 11.34
CA MET A 90 -8.78 -7.95 10.94
C MET A 90 -9.18 -6.97 12.05
N VAL A 91 -10.33 -7.17 12.71
CA VAL A 91 -10.79 -6.29 13.81
C VAL A 91 -9.91 -6.46 15.05
N HIS A 92 -9.56 -7.69 15.42
CA HIS A 92 -8.66 -7.94 16.55
C HIS A 92 -7.28 -7.28 16.33
N MET A 93 -6.72 -7.37 15.13
CA MET A 93 -5.49 -6.69 14.74
C MET A 93 -5.62 -5.18 14.88
N LEU A 94 -6.70 -4.58 14.35
CA LEU A 94 -6.92 -3.13 14.43
C LEU A 94 -7.10 -2.64 15.88
N ARG A 95 -7.84 -3.36 16.72
CA ARG A 95 -8.01 -3.04 18.15
C ARG A 95 -6.69 -3.11 18.91
N TYR A 96 -5.85 -4.07 18.59
CA TYR A 96 -4.52 -4.20 19.18
C TYR A 96 -3.64 -2.98 18.86
N VAL A 97 -3.71 -2.48 17.61
CA VAL A 97 -3.06 -1.24 17.20
C VAL A 97 -3.67 -0.01 17.88
N ALA A 98 -5.01 0.06 17.97
CA ALA A 98 -5.72 1.16 18.63
C ALA A 98 -5.29 1.33 20.09
N GLN A 99 -5.11 0.21 20.79
CA GLN A 99 -4.67 0.16 22.19
C GLN A 99 -3.18 0.49 22.39
N GLY A 100 -2.42 0.67 21.31
CA GLY A 100 -0.99 0.98 21.37
C GLY A 100 -0.07 -0.22 21.63
N TYR A 101 -0.59 -1.45 21.58
CA TYR A 101 0.22 -2.66 21.75
C TYR A 101 1.09 -3.00 20.54
N ALA A 102 0.79 -2.43 19.38
CA ALA A 102 1.62 -2.46 18.18
C ALA A 102 1.70 -1.08 17.54
N ALA A 103 2.83 -0.79 16.89
CA ALA A 103 3.06 0.47 16.19
C ALA A 103 2.24 0.59 14.91
N ALA A 104 1.98 -0.54 14.24
CA ALA A 104 1.19 -0.58 13.00
C ALA A 104 0.50 -1.93 12.82
N GLY A 105 -0.57 -1.91 11.99
CA GLY A 105 -1.28 -3.10 11.52
C GLY A 105 -1.03 -3.38 10.05
N VAL A 106 -0.92 -4.65 9.67
CA VAL A 106 -0.76 -5.08 8.27
C VAL A 106 -1.81 -6.13 7.93
N SER A 107 -2.55 -5.90 6.84
CA SER A 107 -3.51 -6.87 6.32
C SER A 107 -3.46 -6.94 4.79
N ALA A 108 -3.51 -8.15 4.24
CA ALA A 108 -3.70 -8.42 2.81
C ALA A 108 -5.18 -8.69 2.45
N GLY A 109 -6.10 -8.55 3.43
CA GLY A 109 -7.52 -8.84 3.27
C GLY A 109 -8.29 -7.85 2.40
N ASN A 110 -9.60 -8.00 2.37
CA ASN A 110 -10.53 -7.17 1.60
C ASN A 110 -10.32 -5.67 1.88
N THR A 111 -10.03 -4.90 0.83
CA THR A 111 -9.68 -3.47 0.93
C THR A 111 -10.84 -2.64 1.50
N GLY A 112 -12.06 -2.85 1.02
CA GLY A 112 -13.23 -2.10 1.47
C GLY A 112 -13.54 -2.34 2.94
N ALA A 113 -13.42 -3.60 3.38
CA ALA A 113 -13.58 -3.97 4.79
C ALA A 113 -12.47 -3.34 5.65
N LEU A 114 -11.20 -3.42 5.22
CA LEU A 114 -10.07 -2.86 5.96
C LEU A 114 -10.23 -1.34 6.15
N VAL A 115 -10.57 -0.61 5.09
CA VAL A 115 -10.79 0.84 5.14
C VAL A 115 -11.92 1.19 6.12
N ALA A 116 -13.05 0.48 6.04
CA ALA A 116 -14.21 0.74 6.89
C ALA A 116 -13.94 0.41 8.36
N LEU A 117 -13.31 -0.74 8.62
CA LEU A 117 -12.97 -1.19 9.97
C LEU A 117 -11.85 -0.36 10.58
N ALA A 118 -10.82 0.00 9.81
CA ALA A 118 -9.74 0.87 10.30
C ALA A 118 -10.27 2.24 10.70
N ARG A 119 -11.18 2.83 9.92
CA ARG A 119 -11.85 4.09 10.29
C ARG A 119 -12.66 3.94 11.58
N ARG A 120 -13.39 2.83 11.77
CA ARG A 120 -14.19 2.56 12.97
C ARG A 120 -13.33 2.38 14.22
N GLU A 121 -12.30 1.55 14.14
CA GLU A 121 -11.52 1.12 15.29
C GLU A 121 -10.41 2.12 15.68
N LEU A 122 -9.82 2.81 14.70
CA LEU A 122 -8.69 3.72 14.93
C LEU A 122 -9.10 5.19 14.96
N GLY A 123 -10.23 5.53 14.34
CA GLY A 123 -10.63 6.92 14.14
C GLY A 123 -9.77 7.65 13.10
N MET A 124 -10.17 8.88 12.83
CA MET A 124 -9.49 9.76 11.85
C MET A 124 -8.69 10.83 12.59
N LEU A 125 -7.62 11.31 11.97
CA LEU A 125 -6.96 12.54 12.37
C LEU A 125 -7.96 13.72 12.28
N PRO A 126 -7.83 14.74 13.13
CA PRO A 126 -8.64 15.96 13.03
C PRO A 126 -8.65 16.49 11.60
N ASP A 127 -9.76 17.07 11.21
CA ASP A 127 -10.00 17.69 9.89
C ASP A 127 -10.12 16.73 8.69
N PHE A 128 -9.85 15.43 8.86
CA PHE A 128 -10.04 14.44 7.80
C PHE A 128 -11.26 13.55 8.05
N SER A 129 -12.12 13.41 7.03
CA SER A 129 -13.37 12.64 7.14
C SER A 129 -13.24 11.18 6.65
N ARG A 130 -12.29 10.91 5.78
CA ARG A 130 -12.08 9.61 5.14
C ARG A 130 -10.58 9.30 4.99
N PRO A 131 -10.16 8.04 5.16
CA PRO A 131 -8.79 7.65 4.86
C PRO A 131 -8.57 7.57 3.35
N ALA A 132 -7.31 7.75 2.91
CA ALA A 132 -6.87 7.48 1.56
C ALA A 132 -5.88 6.32 1.54
N ILE A 133 -5.87 5.57 0.46
CA ILE A 133 -4.83 4.55 0.20
C ILE A 133 -3.77 5.17 -0.69
N SER A 134 -2.51 5.06 -0.26
CA SER A 134 -1.36 5.56 -1.01
C SER A 134 -0.28 4.51 -1.18
N THR A 135 0.33 4.46 -2.36
CA THR A 135 1.57 3.71 -2.61
C THR A 135 2.58 4.58 -3.33
N ALA A 136 3.85 4.22 -3.20
CA ALA A 136 4.95 4.84 -3.93
C ALA A 136 5.13 4.14 -5.29
N ILE A 137 5.08 4.89 -6.38
CA ILE A 137 5.38 4.42 -7.72
C ILE A 137 6.80 4.85 -8.08
N PRO A 138 7.67 3.93 -8.56
CA PRO A 138 9.01 4.29 -8.98
C PRO A 138 8.98 5.26 -10.16
N ALA A 139 9.84 6.27 -10.09
CA ALA A 139 10.01 7.29 -11.11
C ALA A 139 11.49 7.40 -11.54
N ARG A 140 11.74 8.14 -12.61
CA ARG A 140 13.11 8.35 -13.14
C ARG A 140 14.04 8.91 -12.08
N GLY A 141 15.33 8.64 -12.24
CA GLY A 141 16.38 9.15 -11.35
C GLY A 141 16.37 8.56 -9.94
N GLY A 142 15.78 7.37 -9.77
CA GLY A 142 15.66 6.71 -8.45
C GLY A 142 14.66 7.38 -7.52
N ARG A 143 13.86 8.31 -8.04
CA ARG A 143 12.78 8.98 -7.31
C ARG A 143 11.54 8.11 -7.23
N ARG A 144 10.55 8.57 -6.50
CA ARG A 144 9.21 7.96 -6.42
C ARG A 144 8.13 9.03 -6.44
N CYS A 145 6.96 8.67 -6.94
CA CYS A 145 5.75 9.48 -6.88
C CYS A 145 4.72 8.76 -6.02
N TYR A 146 4.19 9.41 -4.99
CA TYR A 146 3.10 8.89 -4.18
C TYR A 146 1.77 9.13 -4.89
N LEU A 147 1.09 8.05 -5.25
CA LEU A 147 -0.24 8.14 -5.88
C LEU A 147 -1.33 7.94 -4.82
N LEU A 148 -2.30 8.85 -4.77
CA LEU A 148 -3.47 8.88 -3.91
C LEU A 148 -4.72 9.28 -4.70
N ASP A 149 -5.90 8.74 -4.49
CA ASP A 149 -6.29 7.58 -3.70
C ASP A 149 -6.28 6.33 -4.59
N LEU A 150 -6.08 5.14 -3.99
CA LEU A 150 -5.97 3.88 -4.72
C LEU A 150 -7.17 2.94 -4.49
N GLY A 151 -8.35 3.51 -4.19
CA GLY A 151 -9.59 2.76 -4.08
C GLY A 151 -10.22 2.72 -2.68
N ALA A 152 -9.78 3.57 -1.74
CA ALA A 152 -10.51 3.78 -0.49
C ALA A 152 -11.82 4.57 -0.73
N ASN A 153 -11.84 5.45 -1.74
CA ASN A 153 -12.97 6.32 -2.06
C ASN A 153 -13.17 6.37 -3.58
N VAL A 154 -14.14 5.64 -4.09
CA VAL A 154 -14.40 5.49 -5.55
C VAL A 154 -14.92 6.77 -6.17
N ASP A 155 -15.65 7.60 -5.41
CA ASP A 155 -16.16 8.90 -5.84
C ASP A 155 -15.82 9.93 -4.77
N SER A 156 -15.04 10.92 -5.13
CA SER A 156 -14.49 11.89 -4.19
C SER A 156 -14.88 13.32 -4.60
N PRO A 157 -15.50 14.11 -3.71
CA PRO A 157 -15.72 15.53 -3.95
C PRO A 157 -14.38 16.30 -3.96
N ALA A 158 -14.39 17.50 -4.54
CA ALA A 158 -13.21 18.35 -4.66
C ALA A 158 -12.46 18.60 -3.33
N SER A 159 -13.21 18.82 -2.25
CA SER A 159 -12.63 19.02 -0.92
C SER A 159 -11.79 17.81 -0.46
N ARG A 160 -12.21 16.60 -0.83
CA ARG A 160 -11.47 15.38 -0.48
C ARG A 160 -10.19 15.22 -1.29
N LEU A 161 -10.16 15.65 -2.55
CA LEU A 161 -8.91 15.70 -3.33
C LEU A 161 -7.91 16.67 -2.70
N VAL A 162 -8.39 17.78 -2.10
CA VAL A 162 -7.55 18.68 -1.30
C VAL A 162 -7.00 17.97 -0.05
N ASP A 163 -7.83 17.24 0.68
CA ASP A 163 -7.40 16.44 1.83
C ASP A 163 -6.32 15.43 1.42
N PHE A 164 -6.51 14.75 0.27
CA PHE A 164 -5.51 13.80 -0.26
C PHE A 164 -4.18 14.48 -0.60
N ALA A 165 -4.22 15.70 -1.15
CA ALA A 165 -3.01 16.48 -1.42
C ALA A 165 -2.23 16.76 -0.13
N MET A 166 -2.92 17.14 0.94
CA MET A 166 -2.31 17.37 2.25
C MET A 166 -1.73 16.08 2.86
N MET A 167 -2.48 14.98 2.81
CA MET A 167 -2.01 13.67 3.30
C MET A 167 -0.80 13.17 2.53
N GLY A 168 -0.82 13.28 1.19
CA GLY A 168 0.27 12.84 0.33
C GLY A 168 1.54 13.67 0.55
N ALA A 169 1.41 14.98 0.68
CA ALA A 169 2.53 15.87 0.99
C ALA A 169 3.17 15.50 2.32
N ALA A 170 2.38 15.30 3.39
CA ALA A 170 2.88 14.86 4.68
C ALA A 170 3.60 13.50 4.58
N MET A 171 3.08 12.57 3.78
CA MET A 171 3.73 11.29 3.53
C MET A 171 5.09 11.46 2.85
N ALA A 172 5.19 12.25 1.79
CA ALA A 172 6.45 12.50 1.08
C ALA A 172 7.48 13.21 2.00
N GLN A 173 7.04 14.13 2.85
CA GLN A 173 7.88 14.76 3.86
C GLN A 173 8.45 13.72 4.85
N CYS A 174 7.59 12.86 5.40
CA CYS A 174 7.98 11.89 6.41
C CYS A 174 8.84 10.74 5.87
N MET A 175 8.51 10.23 4.67
CA MET A 175 9.14 9.04 4.12
C MET A 175 10.42 9.32 3.34
N ASP A 176 10.50 10.47 2.66
CA ASP A 176 11.61 10.83 1.77
C ASP A 176 12.38 12.06 2.24
N GLY A 177 11.95 12.71 3.33
CA GLY A 177 12.59 13.91 3.86
C GLY A 177 12.46 15.13 2.95
N ILE A 178 11.46 15.17 2.06
CA ILE A 178 11.23 16.27 1.13
C ILE A 178 10.55 17.42 1.87
N ASN A 179 11.26 18.49 2.18
CA ASN A 179 10.72 19.61 2.96
C ASN A 179 9.51 20.28 2.29
N CYS A 180 9.49 20.37 0.98
CA CYS A 180 8.42 21.02 0.23
C CYS A 180 8.06 20.16 -1.01
N PRO A 181 7.20 19.12 -0.84
CA PRO A 181 6.84 18.21 -1.91
C PRO A 181 6.11 18.90 -3.06
N ARG A 182 6.31 18.42 -4.27
CA ARG A 182 5.60 18.87 -5.48
C ARG A 182 4.36 18.01 -5.66
N VAL A 183 3.19 18.63 -5.56
CA VAL A 183 1.89 17.99 -5.60
C VAL A 183 1.13 18.40 -6.86
N ALA A 184 0.57 17.45 -7.58
CA ALA A 184 -0.28 17.70 -8.74
C ALA A 184 -1.59 16.90 -8.68
N LEU A 185 -2.62 17.41 -9.35
CA LEU A 185 -3.86 16.69 -9.61
C LEU A 185 -3.75 15.93 -10.93
N LEU A 186 -4.04 14.63 -10.90
CA LEU A 186 -4.12 13.81 -12.11
C LEU A 186 -5.29 14.29 -12.97
N ASN A 187 -5.00 14.59 -14.25
CA ASN A 187 -5.99 15.09 -15.20
C ASN A 187 -5.75 14.49 -16.60
N VAL A 188 -6.66 14.74 -17.52
CA VAL A 188 -6.59 14.31 -18.93
C VAL A 188 -5.73 15.23 -19.80
N GLY A 189 -5.15 16.28 -19.25
CA GLY A 189 -4.29 17.26 -19.89
C GLY A 189 -3.95 18.39 -18.93
N ALA A 190 -2.89 19.12 -19.22
CA ALA A 190 -2.38 20.20 -18.37
C ALA A 190 -3.17 21.52 -18.47
N GLU A 191 -4.07 21.65 -19.47
CA GLU A 191 -4.79 22.89 -19.73
C GLU A 191 -5.93 23.11 -18.71
N ALA A 192 -6.09 24.35 -18.26
CA ALA A 192 -7.05 24.75 -17.21
C ALA A 192 -8.52 24.40 -17.51
N THR A 193 -8.86 24.22 -18.78
CA THR A 193 -10.24 23.91 -19.22
C THR A 193 -10.55 22.42 -19.23
N LYS A 194 -9.53 21.57 -19.16
CA LYS A 194 -9.67 20.11 -19.19
C LYS A 194 -10.04 19.51 -17.84
N GLY A 195 -10.55 18.30 -17.88
CA GLY A 195 -10.88 17.51 -16.70
C GLY A 195 -12.32 17.63 -16.23
N SER A 196 -12.67 16.86 -15.21
CA SER A 196 -14.00 16.86 -14.61
C SER A 196 -14.24 18.14 -13.80
N ALA A 197 -15.52 18.47 -13.56
CA ALA A 197 -15.88 19.60 -12.71
C ALA A 197 -15.25 19.47 -11.31
N THR A 198 -15.19 18.26 -10.77
CA THR A 198 -14.58 17.97 -9.46
C THR A 198 -13.08 18.29 -9.43
N VAL A 199 -12.34 17.90 -10.48
CA VAL A 199 -10.89 18.16 -10.55
C VAL A 199 -10.61 19.65 -10.72
N ARG A 200 -11.41 20.36 -11.56
CA ARG A 200 -11.29 21.83 -11.71
C ARG A 200 -11.59 22.56 -10.41
N GLU A 201 -12.60 22.14 -9.66
CA GLU A 201 -12.93 22.74 -8.37
C GLU A 201 -11.83 22.46 -7.33
N ALA A 202 -11.24 21.25 -7.33
CA ALA A 202 -10.10 20.94 -6.45
C ALA A 202 -8.88 21.80 -6.77
N ASP A 203 -8.57 22.04 -8.07
CA ASP A 203 -7.53 22.96 -8.51
C ASP A 203 -7.75 24.37 -7.99
N ARG A 204 -8.98 24.90 -8.13
CA ARG A 204 -9.33 26.22 -7.60
C ARG A 204 -9.08 26.30 -6.09
N LEU A 205 -9.54 25.31 -5.33
CA LEU A 205 -9.37 25.26 -3.88
C LEU A 205 -7.91 25.17 -3.44
N LEU A 206 -7.07 24.41 -4.17
CA LEU A 206 -5.64 24.30 -3.89
C LEU A 206 -4.91 25.60 -4.20
N ARG A 207 -5.24 26.27 -5.31
CA ARG A 207 -4.64 27.58 -5.66
C ARG A 207 -5.01 28.68 -4.66
N GLU A 208 -6.24 28.69 -4.18
CA GLU A 208 -6.69 29.66 -3.15
C GLU A 208 -5.95 29.48 -1.83
N ARG A 209 -5.53 28.25 -1.51
CA ARG A 209 -4.79 27.92 -0.29
C ARG A 209 -3.27 27.92 -0.47
N ALA A 210 -2.74 28.25 -1.64
CA ALA A 210 -1.32 28.09 -2.00
C ALA A 210 -0.35 28.70 -0.99
N THR A 211 -0.71 29.84 -0.38
CA THR A 211 0.13 30.53 0.62
C THR A 211 0.17 29.85 1.99
N THR A 212 -0.75 28.91 2.27
CA THR A 212 -0.88 28.22 3.56
C THR A 212 -0.47 26.75 3.46
N LEU A 213 -0.18 26.25 2.26
CA LEU A 213 0.22 24.86 2.04
C LEU A 213 1.69 24.63 2.41
N SER A 214 1.99 23.48 2.99
CA SER A 214 3.35 23.01 3.29
C SER A 214 4.01 22.31 2.08
N PHE A 215 3.50 22.52 0.87
CA PHE A 215 3.94 21.89 -0.38
C PHE A 215 3.75 22.84 -1.58
N VAL A 216 4.45 22.57 -2.68
CA VAL A 216 4.25 23.30 -3.95
C VAL A 216 3.17 22.62 -4.76
N TYR A 217 2.05 23.30 -4.97
CA TYR A 217 1.02 22.83 -5.88
C TYR A 217 1.37 23.19 -7.32
N GLN A 218 1.53 22.19 -8.19
CA GLN A 218 1.96 22.36 -9.60
C GLN A 218 0.79 22.46 -10.60
N GLY A 219 -0.45 22.30 -10.14
CA GLY A 219 -1.61 22.27 -11.04
C GLY A 219 -1.92 20.85 -11.52
N TYR A 220 -2.30 20.73 -12.81
CA TYR A 220 -2.62 19.47 -13.44
C TYR A 220 -1.40 18.73 -13.97
N ALA A 221 -1.48 17.40 -13.98
CA ALA A 221 -0.49 16.53 -14.59
C ALA A 221 -1.18 15.33 -15.23
N GLU A 222 -0.54 14.74 -16.23
CA GLU A 222 -1.03 13.57 -16.94
C GLU A 222 -0.47 12.27 -16.35
N GLY A 223 -1.08 11.13 -16.68
CA GLY A 223 -0.66 9.82 -16.17
C GLY A 223 0.80 9.45 -16.47
N GLY A 224 1.38 9.97 -17.55
CA GLY A 224 2.79 9.80 -17.88
C GLY A 224 3.76 10.49 -16.93
N ASP A 225 3.33 11.60 -16.32
CA ASP A 225 4.18 12.41 -15.44
C ASP A 225 4.48 11.71 -14.10
N ILE A 226 3.66 10.72 -13.71
CA ILE A 226 3.91 9.86 -12.53
C ILE A 226 5.32 9.27 -12.56
N PHE A 227 5.81 8.93 -13.77
CA PHE A 227 7.08 8.23 -13.96
C PHE A 227 8.27 9.17 -14.25
N GLN A 228 8.05 10.47 -14.44
CA GLN A 228 9.10 11.41 -14.84
C GLN A 228 10.02 11.84 -13.67
N GLY A 229 9.51 11.82 -12.44
CA GLY A 229 10.28 12.24 -11.25
C GLY A 229 10.21 13.73 -10.95
N ASP A 230 9.32 14.48 -11.62
CA ASP A 230 9.11 15.91 -11.40
C ASP A 230 7.97 16.20 -10.43
N ILE A 231 7.18 15.16 -10.09
CA ILE A 231 6.05 15.20 -9.16
C ILE A 231 6.33 14.21 -8.04
N ASP A 232 6.21 14.67 -6.79
CA ASP A 232 6.41 13.82 -5.61
C ASP A 232 5.09 13.17 -5.15
N VAL A 233 3.96 13.85 -5.42
CA VAL A 233 2.61 13.38 -5.06
C VAL A 233 1.64 13.64 -6.21
N MET A 234 0.98 12.59 -6.66
CA MET A 234 -0.10 12.65 -7.67
C MET A 234 -1.43 12.29 -7.01
N VAL A 235 -2.41 13.20 -7.11
CA VAL A 235 -3.72 13.06 -6.46
C VAL A 235 -4.81 12.78 -7.50
N CYS A 236 -5.64 11.81 -7.22
CA CYS A 236 -6.84 11.47 -8.00
C CYS A 236 -7.93 10.86 -7.09
N ASP A 237 -9.11 10.61 -7.64
CA ASP A 237 -10.08 9.77 -6.95
C ASP A 237 -9.67 8.29 -6.96
N GLY A 238 -10.26 7.50 -6.06
CA GLY A 238 -9.84 6.11 -5.88
C GLY A 238 -10.17 5.20 -7.05
N PHE A 239 -11.17 5.52 -7.89
CA PHE A 239 -11.44 4.74 -9.09
C PHE A 239 -10.30 4.91 -10.10
N VAL A 240 -9.95 6.16 -10.42
CA VAL A 240 -8.88 6.49 -11.36
C VAL A 240 -7.54 5.95 -10.84
N GLY A 241 -7.23 6.19 -9.58
CA GLY A 241 -5.96 5.72 -8.97
C GLY A 241 -5.82 4.20 -8.99
N ASN A 242 -6.88 3.46 -8.69
CA ASN A 242 -6.85 2.00 -8.75
C ASN A 242 -6.68 1.49 -10.20
N VAL A 243 -7.32 2.13 -11.18
CA VAL A 243 -7.16 1.79 -12.60
C VAL A 243 -5.71 2.05 -13.05
N VAL A 244 -5.14 3.21 -12.71
CA VAL A 244 -3.74 3.55 -13.04
C VAL A 244 -2.78 2.55 -12.42
N LEU A 245 -2.95 2.23 -11.13
CA LEU A 245 -2.12 1.25 -10.43
C LEU A 245 -2.20 -0.13 -11.10
N LYS A 246 -3.39 -0.66 -11.33
CA LYS A 246 -3.59 -1.99 -11.93
C LYS A 246 -3.10 -2.07 -13.37
N ALA A 247 -3.29 -1.01 -14.17
CA ALA A 247 -2.75 -0.92 -15.52
C ALA A 247 -1.21 -0.92 -15.52
N SER A 248 -0.59 -0.14 -14.62
CA SER A 248 0.87 -0.09 -14.47
C SER A 248 1.46 -1.41 -14.00
N GLU A 249 0.83 -2.09 -13.02
CA GLU A 249 1.21 -3.43 -12.56
C GLU A 249 1.13 -4.46 -13.71
N GLY A 250 0.03 -4.45 -14.48
CA GLY A 250 -0.19 -5.33 -15.62
C GLY A 250 0.82 -5.11 -16.73
N LEU A 251 1.10 -3.86 -17.07
CA LEU A 251 2.10 -3.49 -18.07
C LEU A 251 3.50 -3.93 -17.64
N THR A 252 3.88 -3.68 -16.40
CA THR A 252 5.19 -4.08 -15.85
C THR A 252 5.36 -5.60 -15.91
N ARG A 253 4.35 -6.38 -15.52
CA ARG A 253 4.37 -7.84 -15.60
C ARG A 253 4.56 -8.31 -17.04
N MET A 254 3.77 -7.78 -17.98
CA MET A 254 3.89 -8.10 -19.39
C MET A 254 5.28 -7.79 -19.95
N LEU A 255 5.86 -6.64 -19.62
CA LEU A 255 7.20 -6.25 -20.06
C LEU A 255 8.28 -7.19 -19.52
N VAL A 256 8.22 -7.56 -18.24
CA VAL A 256 9.16 -8.53 -17.63
C VAL A 256 9.06 -9.89 -18.32
N GLU A 257 7.84 -10.39 -18.58
CA GLU A 257 7.63 -11.66 -19.30
C GLU A 257 8.16 -11.58 -20.74
N ARG A 258 7.92 -10.48 -21.46
CA ARG A 258 8.44 -10.27 -22.82
C ARG A 258 9.96 -10.27 -22.88
N VAL A 259 10.61 -9.60 -21.92
CA VAL A 259 12.07 -9.59 -21.81
C VAL A 259 12.60 -11.02 -21.53
N GLN A 260 12.00 -11.77 -20.64
CA GLN A 260 12.37 -13.15 -20.36
C GLN A 260 12.24 -14.03 -21.62
N MET A 261 11.09 -13.99 -22.31
CA MET A 261 10.87 -14.74 -23.54
C MET A 261 11.87 -14.38 -24.65
N ALA A 262 12.24 -13.11 -24.79
CA ALA A 262 13.22 -12.68 -25.80
C ALA A 262 14.60 -13.33 -25.59
N PHE A 263 15.01 -13.56 -24.34
CA PHE A 263 16.25 -14.27 -24.02
C PHE A 263 16.15 -15.79 -24.19
N GLU A 264 14.97 -16.37 -24.00
CA GLU A 264 14.78 -17.84 -24.08
C GLU A 264 14.60 -18.35 -25.51
N SER A 265 14.22 -17.47 -26.46
CA SER A 265 13.79 -17.85 -27.81
C SER A 265 14.89 -18.29 -28.78
N ARG A 266 16.18 -18.11 -28.47
CA ARG A 266 17.33 -18.46 -29.32
C ARG A 266 18.45 -19.13 -28.54
N LEU A 267 19.18 -20.08 -29.15
CA LEU A 267 20.34 -20.75 -28.52
C LEU A 267 21.41 -19.73 -28.07
N CYS A 268 21.72 -18.73 -28.88
CA CYS A 268 22.59 -17.63 -28.50
C CYS A 268 21.99 -16.76 -27.36
N GLY A 269 20.65 -16.64 -27.31
CA GLY A 269 19.93 -15.93 -26.24
C GLY A 269 20.08 -16.61 -24.87
N ARG A 270 20.12 -17.97 -24.84
CA ARG A 270 20.35 -18.74 -23.60
C ARG A 270 21.75 -18.53 -23.02
N LEU A 271 22.78 -18.44 -23.87
CA LEU A 271 24.14 -18.09 -23.43
C LEU A 271 24.22 -16.62 -22.99
N ALA A 272 23.59 -15.71 -23.73
CA ALA A 272 23.50 -14.31 -23.36
C ALA A 272 22.69 -14.10 -22.04
N SER A 273 21.64 -14.92 -21.81
CA SER A 273 20.86 -14.85 -20.57
C SER A 273 21.66 -15.25 -19.33
N LEU A 274 22.60 -16.19 -19.45
CA LEU A 274 23.51 -16.57 -18.36
C LEU A 274 24.42 -15.38 -17.96
N LEU A 275 24.95 -14.66 -18.94
CA LEU A 275 25.78 -13.47 -18.71
C LEU A 275 24.95 -12.27 -18.25
N ALA A 276 23.73 -12.11 -18.77
CA ALA A 276 22.81 -11.04 -18.40
C ALA A 276 22.02 -11.30 -17.13
N LYS A 277 22.05 -12.53 -16.58
CA LYS A 277 21.26 -12.93 -15.40
C LYS A 277 21.34 -11.97 -14.21
N PRO A 278 22.52 -11.42 -13.84
CA PRO A 278 22.60 -10.44 -12.76
C PRO A 278 21.86 -9.14 -13.08
N VAL A 279 22.00 -8.66 -14.34
CA VAL A 279 21.34 -7.43 -14.81
C VAL A 279 19.82 -7.62 -14.88
N LEU A 280 19.38 -8.73 -15.45
CA LEU A 280 17.95 -9.09 -15.54
C LEU A 280 17.33 -9.28 -14.15
N LYS A 281 18.06 -9.88 -13.21
CA LYS A 281 17.63 -10.02 -11.82
C LYS A 281 17.47 -8.64 -11.15
N ARG A 282 18.42 -7.73 -11.40
CA ARG A 282 18.37 -6.37 -10.89
C ARG A 282 17.20 -5.58 -11.51
N LEU A 283 17.04 -5.64 -12.83
CA LEU A 283 15.92 -5.02 -13.54
C LEU A 283 14.57 -5.55 -13.04
N LYS A 284 14.43 -6.87 -12.90
CA LYS A 284 13.24 -7.50 -12.33
C LYS A 284 12.99 -6.98 -10.91
N GLN A 285 14.02 -6.89 -10.09
CA GLN A 285 13.90 -6.37 -8.73
C GLN A 285 13.54 -4.89 -8.68
N GLU A 286 14.04 -4.07 -9.59
CA GLU A 286 13.72 -2.63 -9.67
C GLU A 286 12.31 -2.38 -10.20
N LEU A 287 11.82 -3.23 -11.10
CA LEU A 287 10.49 -3.13 -11.70
C LEU A 287 9.42 -3.94 -10.95
N ASP A 288 9.81 -4.77 -9.98
CA ASP A 288 8.87 -5.67 -9.28
C ASP A 288 7.88 -4.87 -8.44
N PRO A 289 6.58 -4.88 -8.79
CA PRO A 289 5.56 -4.20 -8.00
C PRO A 289 5.51 -4.68 -6.54
N VAL A 290 5.94 -5.93 -6.30
CA VAL A 290 5.97 -6.51 -4.96
C VAL A 290 6.94 -5.77 -4.02
N ARG A 291 8.00 -5.16 -4.52
CA ARG A 291 8.90 -4.33 -3.70
C ARG A 291 8.28 -3.04 -3.17
N TYR A 292 7.28 -2.55 -3.89
CA TYR A 292 6.48 -1.38 -3.50
C TYR A 292 5.16 -1.82 -2.89
N ASN A 293 5.05 -3.14 -2.58
CA ASN A 293 3.88 -3.73 -1.97
C ASN A 293 3.75 -3.25 -0.53
N GLY A 294 2.67 -2.59 -0.27
CA GLY A 294 2.37 -1.97 1.02
C GLY A 294 1.80 -0.58 0.79
N ALA A 295 0.50 -0.52 0.55
CA ALA A 295 -0.19 0.75 0.46
C ALA A 295 -0.56 1.22 1.87
N SER A 296 -0.17 2.44 2.22
CA SER A 296 -0.50 3.02 3.52
C SER A 296 -1.91 3.60 3.52
N LEU A 297 -2.67 3.35 4.58
CA LEU A 297 -3.93 4.05 4.85
C LEU A 297 -3.62 5.35 5.58
N LEU A 298 -3.76 6.46 4.88
CA LEU A 298 -3.47 7.80 5.40
C LEU A 298 -4.70 8.43 6.06
N GLY A 299 -4.49 9.39 6.94
CA GLY A 299 -5.55 10.12 7.64
C GLY A 299 -6.11 9.42 8.88
N LEU A 300 -5.62 8.23 9.24
CA LEU A 300 -5.98 7.52 10.47
C LEU A 300 -5.11 7.95 11.67
N ASN A 301 -5.63 7.81 12.88
CA ASN A 301 -4.86 8.06 14.11
C ASN A 301 -3.73 7.05 14.37
N ARG A 302 -3.70 5.94 13.63
CA ARG A 302 -2.68 4.89 13.73
C ARG A 302 -2.31 4.38 12.34
N ILE A 303 -1.15 3.76 12.23
CA ILE A 303 -0.61 3.27 10.95
C ILE A 303 -1.25 1.93 10.59
N VAL A 304 -1.79 1.86 9.39
CA VAL A 304 -2.26 0.60 8.77
C VAL A 304 -1.70 0.50 7.36
N VAL A 305 -1.18 -0.67 7.04
CA VAL A 305 -0.63 -0.99 5.74
C VAL A 305 -1.48 -2.09 5.08
N LYS A 306 -1.95 -1.82 3.88
CA LYS A 306 -2.62 -2.79 3.03
C LYS A 306 -1.56 -3.48 2.16
N SER A 307 -1.40 -4.77 2.33
CA SER A 307 -0.61 -5.60 1.41
C SER A 307 -1.47 -6.07 0.23
N HIS A 308 -0.85 -6.37 -0.90
CA HIS A 308 -1.56 -6.96 -2.05
C HIS A 308 -2.06 -8.37 -1.69
N GLY A 309 -3.29 -8.73 -2.12
CA GLY A 309 -3.89 -10.03 -1.79
C GLY A 309 -3.12 -11.23 -2.35
N GLY A 310 -2.47 -11.07 -3.49
CA GLY A 310 -1.68 -12.09 -4.17
C GLY A 310 -0.17 -12.06 -3.88
N ALA A 311 0.27 -11.31 -2.87
CA ALA A 311 1.70 -11.18 -2.51
C ALA A 311 2.18 -12.33 -1.64
#